data_b8d20cb60bf90559b4036104f1393aa4
#
_entry.id   b8d20cb60bf90559b4036104f1393aa4
#
_cell.length_a   1.000
_cell.length_b   1.000
_cell.length_c   1.000
_cell.angle_alpha   90.00
_cell.angle_beta   90.00
_cell.angle_gamma   90.00
#
_symmetry.space_group_name_H-M   'P 1'
#
loop_
_entity.id
_entity.type
_entity.pdbx_description
1 polymer ?
#
loop_
_entity_poly.entity_id
_entity_poly.type
_entity_poly.pdbx_seq_one_letter_code
_entity_poly.pdbx_strand_id
1 'polypeptide(L)'
;AEKEKAEKEKAEKEKAEKEKAEKAEKAAAQKAAAEKAAAQRQAAEARRKAAVSALLSQAGDADSTTIHGSTSGARDAGYAARVSSAIRNNTTFFQQISGNPKAVFDVRLDRDGRIQDVRLKQSSGNAAWDSAAERAIRRTDPFPCPRSGSCESTLEIHHGPQD
;
A
#
# COMPACT_ATOMS: atom_id res chain seq x y z
N ALA A 1 -37.84 66.48 -16.82
CA ALA A 1 -36.65 65.87 -17.42
C ALA A 1 -35.57 65.52 -16.39
N GLU A 2 -35.27 66.35 -15.39
CA GLU A 2 -34.20 66.08 -14.38
C GLU A 2 -34.60 65.00 -13.34
N LYS A 3 -35.86 65.05 -12.87
CA LYS A 3 -36.34 64.01 -11.91
C LYS A 3 -36.35 62.57 -12.45
N GLU A 4 -36.67 62.43 -13.70
CA GLU A 4 -36.75 61.11 -14.37
C GLU A 4 -35.36 60.48 -14.59
N LYS A 5 -34.34 61.32 -14.81
CA LYS A 5 -32.97 60.94 -14.94
C LYS A 5 -32.37 60.44 -13.62
N ALA A 6 -32.70 61.14 -12.52
CA ALA A 6 -32.25 60.72 -11.18
C ALA A 6 -32.90 59.46 -10.67
N GLU A 7 -34.14 59.20 -11.04
CA GLU A 7 -34.87 57.97 -10.67
C GLU A 7 -34.38 56.77 -11.42
N LYS A 8 -34.03 56.90 -12.71
CA LYS A 8 -33.37 55.82 -13.50
C LYS A 8 -31.99 55.49 -12.98
N GLU A 9 -31.18 56.45 -12.65
CA GLU A 9 -29.82 56.25 -12.11
C GLU A 9 -29.85 55.55 -10.72
N LYS A 10 -30.86 55.87 -9.90
CA LYS A 10 -31.06 55.22 -8.61
C LYS A 10 -31.50 53.76 -8.75
N ALA A 11 -32.38 53.47 -9.70
CA ALA A 11 -32.84 52.10 -10.00
C ALA A 11 -31.74 51.25 -10.59
N GLU A 12 -30.86 51.82 -11.40
CA GLU A 12 -29.73 51.09 -12.01
C GLU A 12 -28.64 50.78 -10.99
N LYS A 13 -28.36 51.69 -10.07
CA LYS A 13 -27.45 51.47 -8.93
C LYS A 13 -27.96 50.35 -7.99
N GLU A 14 -29.25 50.40 -7.66
CA GLU A 14 -29.86 49.38 -6.79
C GLU A 14 -29.88 47.99 -7.44
N LYS A 15 -30.11 47.93 -8.75
CA LYS A 15 -29.99 46.64 -9.50
C LYS A 15 -28.56 46.09 -9.53
N ALA A 16 -27.58 46.99 -9.76
CA ALA A 16 -26.17 46.59 -9.79
C ALA A 16 -25.68 46.11 -8.42
N GLU A 17 -26.16 46.71 -7.34
CA GLU A 17 -25.81 46.35 -5.98
C GLU A 17 -26.44 45.00 -5.58
N LYS A 18 -27.70 44.76 -5.95
CA LYS A 18 -28.37 43.46 -5.75
C LYS A 18 -27.69 42.32 -6.54
N GLU A 19 -27.29 42.57 -7.78
CA GLU A 19 -26.61 41.57 -8.60
C GLU A 19 -25.22 41.24 -8.05
N LYS A 20 -24.49 42.23 -7.53
CA LYS A 20 -23.20 42.00 -6.85
C LYS A 20 -23.37 41.23 -5.56
N ALA A 21 -24.39 41.52 -4.77
CA ALA A 21 -24.68 40.80 -3.53
C ALA A 21 -25.03 39.32 -3.80
N GLU A 22 -25.88 39.08 -4.80
CA GLU A 22 -26.28 37.71 -5.18
C GLU A 22 -25.10 36.89 -5.74
N LYS A 23 -24.24 37.52 -6.55
CA LYS A 23 -23.00 36.85 -7.03
C LYS A 23 -22.01 36.53 -5.90
N ALA A 24 -21.89 37.46 -4.93
CA ALA A 24 -21.01 37.24 -3.77
C ALA A 24 -21.55 36.10 -2.87
N GLU A 25 -22.85 36.06 -2.65
CA GLU A 25 -23.49 35.02 -1.86
C GLU A 25 -23.38 33.64 -2.53
N LYS A 26 -23.59 33.55 -3.85
CA LYS A 26 -23.39 32.32 -4.61
C LYS A 26 -21.94 31.86 -4.60
N ALA A 27 -20.99 32.77 -4.73
CA ALA A 27 -19.56 32.45 -4.65
C ALA A 27 -19.15 31.93 -3.26
N ALA A 28 -19.67 32.57 -2.20
CA ALA A 28 -19.42 32.12 -0.83
C ALA A 28 -20.02 30.73 -0.54
N ALA A 29 -21.25 30.49 -1.01
CA ALA A 29 -21.91 29.19 -0.87
C ALA A 29 -21.16 28.08 -1.62
N GLN A 30 -20.69 28.36 -2.84
CA GLN A 30 -19.89 27.41 -3.60
C GLN A 30 -18.55 27.11 -2.93
N LYS A 31 -17.89 28.13 -2.37
CA LYS A 31 -16.62 27.96 -1.66
C LYS A 31 -16.80 27.11 -0.39
N ALA A 32 -17.84 27.39 0.39
CA ALA A 32 -18.16 26.60 1.58
C ALA A 32 -18.54 25.15 1.25
N ALA A 33 -19.27 24.92 0.16
CA ALA A 33 -19.61 23.58 -0.30
C ALA A 33 -18.37 22.81 -0.78
N ALA A 34 -17.45 23.46 -1.49
CA ALA A 34 -16.20 22.85 -1.95
C ALA A 34 -15.28 22.50 -0.77
N GLU A 35 -15.17 23.38 0.22
CA GLU A 35 -14.38 23.15 1.43
C GLU A 35 -14.94 22.00 2.27
N LYS A 36 -16.25 21.94 2.42
CA LYS A 36 -16.93 20.83 3.10
C LYS A 36 -16.76 19.50 2.37
N ALA A 37 -16.81 19.50 1.05
CA ALA A 37 -16.55 18.31 0.23
C ALA A 37 -15.09 17.85 0.32
N ALA A 38 -14.14 18.79 0.34
CA ALA A 38 -12.72 18.49 0.51
C ALA A 38 -12.44 17.88 1.90
N ALA A 39 -13.00 18.44 2.96
CA ALA A 39 -12.88 17.93 4.31
C ALA A 39 -13.49 16.52 4.45
N GLN A 40 -14.64 16.27 3.82
CA GLN A 40 -15.24 14.92 3.81
C GLN A 40 -14.38 13.89 3.07
N ARG A 41 -13.76 14.28 1.95
CA ARG A 41 -12.84 13.38 1.21
C ARG A 41 -11.60 13.05 2.03
N GLN A 42 -11.01 14.04 2.69
CA GLN A 42 -9.86 13.83 3.58
C GLN A 42 -10.22 12.94 4.78
N ALA A 43 -11.39 13.15 5.39
CA ALA A 43 -11.86 12.32 6.48
C ALA A 43 -12.14 10.86 6.04
N ALA A 44 -12.69 10.67 4.85
CA ALA A 44 -12.94 9.35 4.29
C ALA A 44 -11.62 8.63 3.95
N GLU A 45 -10.64 9.35 3.42
CA GLU A 45 -9.32 8.80 3.12
C GLU A 45 -8.57 8.43 4.41
N ALA A 46 -8.62 9.27 5.44
CA ALA A 46 -8.04 8.99 6.74
C ALA A 46 -8.69 7.76 7.39
N ARG A 47 -10.02 7.61 7.30
CA ARG A 47 -10.73 6.41 7.77
C ARG A 47 -10.33 5.16 7.01
N ARG A 48 -10.16 5.23 5.68
CA ARG A 48 -9.66 4.11 4.88
C ARG A 48 -8.23 3.72 5.29
N LYS A 49 -7.34 4.70 5.44
CA LYS A 49 -5.95 4.44 5.90
C LYS A 49 -5.94 3.84 7.30
N ALA A 50 -6.75 4.35 8.23
CA ALA A 50 -6.87 3.81 9.57
C ALA A 50 -7.46 2.39 9.58
N ALA A 51 -8.46 2.10 8.76
CA ALA A 51 -9.04 0.77 8.64
C ALA A 51 -8.04 -0.24 8.05
N VAL A 52 -7.29 0.16 7.03
CA VAL A 52 -6.21 -0.68 6.45
C VAL A 52 -5.10 -0.90 7.49
N SER A 53 -4.68 0.14 8.20
CA SER A 53 -3.68 0.03 9.27
C SER A 53 -4.16 -0.86 10.42
N ALA A 54 -5.43 -0.74 10.83
CA ALA A 54 -6.01 -1.60 11.87
C ALA A 54 -6.10 -3.07 11.41
N LEU A 55 -6.42 -3.31 10.14
CA LEU A 55 -6.44 -4.64 9.56
C LEU A 55 -5.03 -5.25 9.50
N LEU A 56 -4.01 -4.43 9.14
CA LEU A 56 -2.62 -4.86 9.15
C LEU A 56 -2.10 -5.13 10.57
N SER A 57 -2.47 -4.31 11.57
CA SER A 57 -2.04 -4.52 12.96
C SER A 57 -2.76 -5.71 13.61
N GLN A 58 -3.96 -6.06 13.15
CA GLN A 58 -4.67 -7.25 13.58
C GLN A 58 -4.11 -8.53 12.93
N ALA A 59 -3.34 -8.39 11.84
CA ALA A 59 -2.62 -9.50 11.19
C ALA A 59 -1.27 -9.86 11.87
N GLY A 60 -0.96 -9.25 13.01
CA GLY A 60 0.23 -9.56 13.80
C GLY A 60 1.50 -8.91 13.27
N ASP A 61 2.36 -8.51 14.19
CA ASP A 61 3.69 -7.94 13.99
C ASP A 61 4.35 -8.33 12.66
N ALA A 62 4.24 -7.45 11.68
CA ALA A 62 4.78 -7.67 10.35
C ALA A 62 6.12 -6.96 10.19
N ASP A 63 7.08 -7.36 11.01
CA ASP A 63 8.47 -7.29 10.64
C ASP A 63 8.82 -8.65 10.04
N SER A 64 8.39 -8.91 8.83
CA SER A 64 8.87 -10.11 8.15
C SER A 64 8.42 -10.21 6.69
N THR A 65 9.20 -10.88 5.94
CA THR A 65 8.94 -11.45 4.63
C THR A 65 7.49 -11.90 4.53
N THR A 66 6.69 -11.20 3.72
CA THR A 66 5.29 -11.58 3.51
C THR A 66 5.25 -12.74 2.54
N ILE A 67 4.72 -13.87 2.98
CA ILE A 67 4.58 -15.07 2.15
C ILE A 67 3.11 -15.25 1.83
N HIS A 68 2.78 -15.19 0.55
CA HIS A 68 1.46 -15.51 0.04
C HIS A 68 1.52 -16.90 -0.59
N GLY A 69 0.97 -17.87 0.10
CA GLY A 69 0.77 -19.20 -0.44
C GLY A 69 -0.71 -19.46 -0.76
N SER A 70 -0.95 -20.37 -1.67
CA SER A 70 -2.30 -20.82 -1.98
C SER A 70 -2.91 -21.50 -0.74
N THR A 71 -3.97 -20.98 -0.23
CA THR A 71 -5.00 -21.45 0.75
C THR A 71 -4.65 -22.44 1.87
N SER A 72 -3.63 -23.28 1.79
CA SER A 72 -3.33 -24.28 2.82
C SER A 72 -2.31 -23.85 3.88
N GLY A 73 -1.34 -23.00 3.53
CA GLY A 73 -0.31 -22.50 4.47
C GLY A 73 -0.83 -21.50 5.50
N ALA A 74 -1.95 -20.84 5.23
CA ALA A 74 -2.55 -19.85 6.13
C ALA A 74 -3.05 -20.43 7.48
N ARG A 75 -3.06 -21.75 7.64
CA ARG A 75 -3.53 -22.45 8.85
C ARG A 75 -2.42 -22.76 9.84
N ASP A 76 -1.17 -22.64 9.47
CA ASP A 76 -0.04 -22.85 10.38
C ASP A 76 0.50 -21.47 10.83
N ALA A 77 0.00 -21.02 11.98
CA ALA A 77 0.52 -19.80 12.61
C ALA A 77 2.03 -20.02 12.90
N GLY A 78 2.87 -19.23 12.24
CA GLY A 78 4.32 -19.32 12.36
C GLY A 78 5.03 -20.03 11.18
N TYR A 79 4.31 -20.60 10.21
CA TYR A 79 4.94 -21.14 9.01
C TYR A 79 5.69 -20.06 8.22
N ALA A 80 5.02 -18.93 7.95
CA ALA A 80 5.62 -17.79 7.28
C ALA A 80 6.88 -17.30 8.02
N ALA A 81 6.82 -17.19 9.35
CA ALA A 81 7.96 -16.78 10.18
C ALA A 81 9.13 -17.77 10.09
N ARG A 82 8.87 -19.08 10.05
CA ARG A 82 9.94 -20.08 9.88
C ARG A 82 10.61 -19.97 8.53
N VAL A 83 9.84 -19.79 7.46
CA VAL A 83 10.36 -19.61 6.11
C VAL A 83 11.17 -18.33 6.01
N SER A 84 10.64 -17.20 6.53
CA SER A 84 11.36 -15.92 6.58
C SER A 84 12.68 -16.02 7.33
N SER A 85 12.67 -16.63 8.51
CA SER A 85 13.89 -16.83 9.30
C SER A 85 14.91 -17.69 8.58
N ALA A 86 14.46 -18.74 7.89
CA ALA A 86 15.35 -19.62 7.12
C ALA A 86 16.02 -18.87 5.95
N ILE A 87 15.26 -18.05 5.21
CA ILE A 87 15.78 -17.21 4.12
C ILE A 87 16.76 -16.16 4.68
N ARG A 88 16.39 -15.48 5.76
CA ARG A 88 17.22 -14.46 6.41
C ARG A 88 18.56 -15.03 6.86
N ASN A 89 18.57 -16.19 7.49
CA ASN A 89 19.79 -16.88 7.92
C ASN A 89 20.73 -17.24 6.76
N ASN A 90 20.18 -17.44 5.58
CA ASN A 90 20.92 -17.75 4.36
C ASN A 90 21.23 -16.51 3.52
N THR A 91 20.73 -15.33 3.91
CA THR A 91 20.97 -14.08 3.21
C THR A 91 22.31 -13.49 3.62
N THR A 92 23.21 -13.34 2.66
CA THR A 92 24.51 -12.67 2.84
C THR A 92 24.54 -11.46 1.94
N PHE A 93 24.44 -10.29 2.53
CA PHE A 93 24.48 -9.03 1.81
C PHE A 93 25.19 -7.95 2.65
N PHE A 94 26.24 -7.34 2.09
CA PHE A 94 27.13 -6.42 2.83
C PHE A 94 26.95 -4.96 2.43
N GLN A 95 26.13 -4.66 1.43
CA GLN A 95 25.93 -3.29 0.98
C GLN A 95 24.77 -2.66 1.75
N GLN A 96 24.95 -1.40 2.12
CA GLN A 96 23.86 -0.62 2.71
C GLN A 96 22.93 -0.15 1.60
N ILE A 97 21.64 -0.48 1.75
CA ILE A 97 20.58 -0.01 0.87
C ILE A 97 19.69 0.94 1.68
N SER A 98 19.47 2.13 1.15
CA SER A 98 18.54 3.08 1.78
C SER A 98 17.10 2.61 1.62
N GLY A 99 16.37 2.59 2.73
CA GLY A 99 15.02 2.07 2.76
C GLY A 99 14.98 0.54 2.87
N ASN A 100 13.80 -0.04 2.67
CA ASN A 100 13.60 -1.49 2.65
C ASN A 100 12.89 -1.90 1.33
N PRO A 101 13.57 -1.77 0.18
CA PRO A 101 12.98 -2.15 -1.10
C PRO A 101 12.79 -3.67 -1.16
N LYS A 102 11.56 -4.13 -1.39
CA LYS A 102 11.24 -5.56 -1.41
C LYS A 102 11.32 -6.13 -2.81
N ALA A 103 12.03 -7.23 -2.95
CA ALA A 103 11.97 -8.09 -4.11
C ALA A 103 10.87 -9.13 -3.93
N VAL A 104 10.16 -9.46 -4.99
CA VAL A 104 9.11 -10.49 -4.98
C VAL A 104 9.54 -11.66 -5.83
N PHE A 105 9.54 -12.84 -5.24
CA PHE A 105 9.91 -14.08 -5.89
C PHE A 105 8.75 -15.08 -5.89
N ASP A 106 8.61 -15.77 -7.00
CA ASP A 106 7.69 -16.90 -7.15
C ASP A 106 8.52 -18.17 -7.03
N VAL A 107 8.29 -18.96 -5.99
CA VAL A 107 9.07 -20.17 -5.69
C VAL A 107 8.17 -21.38 -5.82
N ARG A 108 8.58 -22.33 -6.64
CA ARG A 108 7.91 -23.63 -6.79
C ARG A 108 8.62 -24.67 -5.96
N LEU A 109 7.86 -25.39 -5.15
CA LEU A 109 8.35 -26.45 -4.28
C LEU A 109 7.68 -27.78 -4.63
N ASP A 110 8.35 -28.86 -4.29
CA ASP A 110 7.70 -30.16 -4.20
C ASP A 110 7.08 -30.40 -2.80
N ARG A 111 6.49 -31.55 -2.59
CA ARG A 111 5.81 -31.90 -1.33
C ARG A 111 6.75 -31.97 -0.13
N ASP A 112 8.04 -32.18 -0.36
CA ASP A 112 9.07 -32.27 0.65
C ASP A 112 9.78 -30.94 0.92
N GLY A 113 9.35 -29.87 0.27
CA GLY A 113 9.91 -28.53 0.41
C GLY A 113 11.15 -28.29 -0.44
N ARG A 114 11.47 -29.16 -1.39
CA ARG A 114 12.60 -28.94 -2.31
C ARG A 114 12.22 -27.96 -3.40
N ILE A 115 13.14 -27.06 -3.71
CA ILE A 115 12.97 -26.04 -4.72
C ILE A 115 13.00 -26.66 -6.12
N GLN A 116 11.91 -26.49 -6.86
CA GLN A 116 11.80 -26.86 -8.27
C GLN A 116 12.17 -25.70 -9.20
N ASP A 117 11.73 -24.48 -8.83
CA ASP A 117 11.97 -23.27 -9.62
C ASP A 117 11.93 -22.02 -8.73
N VAL A 118 12.71 -21.01 -9.09
CA VAL A 118 12.69 -19.69 -8.44
C VAL A 118 12.68 -18.63 -9.52
N ARG A 119 11.68 -17.75 -9.51
CA ARG A 119 11.52 -16.68 -10.48
C ARG A 119 11.37 -15.35 -9.78
N LEU A 120 12.12 -14.34 -10.22
CA LEU A 120 11.92 -12.96 -9.81
C LEU A 120 10.66 -12.42 -10.49
N LYS A 121 9.61 -12.16 -9.71
CA LYS A 121 8.34 -11.58 -10.16
C LYS A 121 8.39 -10.07 -10.21
N GLN A 122 9.03 -9.46 -9.20
CA GLN A 122 9.22 -8.03 -9.10
C GLN A 122 10.58 -7.70 -8.49
N SER A 123 11.37 -6.89 -9.19
CA SER A 123 12.65 -6.40 -8.69
C SER A 123 12.46 -5.39 -7.57
N SER A 124 13.37 -5.41 -6.61
CA SER A 124 13.46 -4.36 -5.58
C SER A 124 13.94 -3.00 -6.13
N GLY A 125 14.45 -2.96 -7.36
CA GLY A 125 15.16 -1.82 -7.93
C GLY A 125 16.68 -1.85 -7.69
N ASN A 126 17.19 -2.84 -6.95
CA ASN A 126 18.62 -3.07 -6.75
C ASN A 126 18.99 -4.48 -7.18
N ALA A 127 19.64 -4.59 -8.35
CA ALA A 127 20.00 -5.89 -8.93
C ALA A 127 20.96 -6.71 -8.06
N ALA A 128 21.82 -6.06 -7.27
CA ALA A 128 22.72 -6.75 -6.34
C ALA A 128 21.94 -7.40 -5.19
N TRP A 129 20.92 -6.70 -4.68
CA TRP A 129 20.01 -7.24 -3.67
C TRP A 129 19.17 -8.39 -4.24
N ASP A 130 18.55 -8.19 -5.41
CA ASP A 130 17.74 -9.23 -6.06
C ASP A 130 18.52 -10.52 -6.24
N SER A 131 19.78 -10.42 -6.69
CA SER A 131 20.68 -11.57 -6.84
C SER A 131 21.05 -12.19 -5.50
N ALA A 132 21.23 -11.40 -4.45
CA ALA A 132 21.54 -11.92 -3.11
C ALA A 132 20.32 -12.64 -2.51
N ALA A 133 19.14 -12.07 -2.65
CA ALA A 133 17.88 -12.66 -2.20
C ALA A 133 17.57 -13.98 -2.93
N GLU A 134 17.75 -14.04 -4.25
CA GLU A 134 17.57 -15.28 -5.01
C GLU A 134 18.52 -16.38 -4.53
N ARG A 135 19.81 -16.05 -4.31
CA ARG A 135 20.78 -17.02 -3.76
C ARG A 135 20.39 -17.49 -2.37
N ALA A 136 19.87 -16.60 -1.51
CA ALA A 136 19.42 -16.95 -0.18
C ALA A 136 18.23 -17.92 -0.23
N ILE A 137 17.26 -17.66 -1.09
CA ILE A 137 16.12 -18.54 -1.34
C ILE A 137 16.61 -19.92 -1.79
N ARG A 138 17.49 -19.99 -2.79
CA ARG A 138 18.04 -21.26 -3.29
C ARG A 138 18.87 -22.03 -2.24
N ARG A 139 19.51 -21.33 -1.31
CA ARG A 139 20.26 -21.96 -0.20
C ARG A 139 19.35 -22.48 0.91
N THR A 140 18.09 -22.06 0.93
CA THR A 140 17.09 -22.49 1.92
C THR A 140 16.47 -23.86 1.54
N ASP A 141 16.98 -24.53 0.55
CA ASP A 141 16.53 -25.87 0.14
C ASP A 141 17.01 -26.95 1.13
N PRO A 142 16.12 -27.79 1.71
CA PRO A 142 14.67 -27.76 1.59
C PRO A 142 14.01 -26.68 2.46
N PHE A 143 12.92 -26.10 1.94
CA PHE A 143 12.09 -25.17 2.72
C PHE A 143 11.40 -25.89 3.88
N PRO A 144 11.23 -25.21 5.05
CA PRO A 144 10.41 -25.77 6.11
C PRO A 144 8.98 -25.96 5.64
N CYS A 145 8.41 -27.13 5.83
CA CYS A 145 7.00 -27.38 5.50
C CYS A 145 6.06 -27.04 6.67
N PRO A 146 4.77 -26.77 6.40
CA PRO A 146 3.78 -26.62 7.45
C PRO A 146 3.67 -27.88 8.31
N ARG A 147 3.41 -27.69 9.60
CA ARG A 147 3.19 -28.83 10.53
C ARG A 147 1.94 -29.65 10.19
N SER A 148 1.02 -29.04 9.45
CA SER A 148 -0.25 -29.63 9.06
C SER A 148 -0.19 -30.56 7.85
N GLY A 149 0.96 -30.72 7.20
CA GLY A 149 1.07 -31.56 6.02
C GLY A 149 2.23 -31.26 5.09
N SER A 150 2.05 -31.52 3.80
CA SER A 150 3.04 -31.27 2.75
C SER A 150 3.24 -29.77 2.48
N CYS A 151 4.41 -29.43 1.96
CA CYS A 151 4.71 -28.08 1.49
C CYS A 151 3.76 -27.66 0.35
N GLU A 152 3.48 -26.36 0.30
CA GLU A 152 2.75 -25.78 -0.83
C GLU A 152 3.59 -25.83 -2.10
N SER A 153 2.92 -26.08 -3.22
CA SER A 153 3.59 -26.19 -4.52
C SER A 153 4.11 -24.85 -5.05
N THR A 154 3.56 -23.73 -4.58
CA THR A 154 3.98 -22.40 -5.00
C THR A 154 3.88 -21.42 -3.84
N LEU A 155 4.97 -20.67 -3.61
CA LEU A 155 5.06 -19.62 -2.60
C LEU A 155 5.46 -18.30 -3.27
N GLU A 156 4.73 -17.22 -2.95
CA GLU A 156 5.17 -15.89 -3.28
C GLU A 156 5.90 -15.29 -2.06
N ILE A 157 7.16 -14.94 -2.25
CA ILE A 157 8.05 -14.47 -1.18
C ILE A 157 8.41 -13.02 -1.43
N HIS A 158 8.06 -12.17 -0.48
CA HIS A 158 8.47 -10.75 -0.46
C HIS A 158 9.63 -10.62 0.51
N HIS A 159 10.81 -10.27 0.03
CA HIS A 159 12.02 -10.19 0.85
C HIS A 159 12.75 -8.86 0.66
N GLY A 160 13.03 -8.17 1.76
CA GLY A 160 13.74 -6.91 1.80
C GLY A 160 15.05 -7.00 2.61
N PRO A 161 15.97 -6.03 2.43
CA PRO A 161 17.27 -6.05 3.10
C PRO A 161 17.20 -5.86 4.64
N GLN A 162 16.07 -5.39 5.14
CA GLN A 162 15.84 -5.15 6.57
C GLN A 162 14.82 -6.12 7.18
N ASP A 163 14.38 -7.14 6.43
CA ASP A 163 13.39 -8.13 6.91
C ASP A 163 14.02 -9.19 7.80
#